data_566f865d1135791a08becd41138776f5
#
_entry.id   566f865d1135791a08becd41138776f5
#
_cell.length_a   1.000
_cell.length_b   1.000
_cell.length_c   1.000
_cell.angle_alpha   90.00
_cell.angle_beta   90.00
_cell.angle_gamma   90.00
#
_symmetry.space_group_name_H-M   'P 1'
#
loop_
_entity.id
_entity.type
_entity.pdbx_description
1 polymer ?
#
loop_
_entity_poly.entity_id
_entity_poly.type
_entity_poly.pdbx_seq_one_letter_code
_entity_poly.pdbx_strand_id
1 'polypeptide(L)'
;MIIPSVYPALRDPEIYTRPDEYDPERYFSGDAEVKGAKNFLVFGTGPHYCLGQIYAQRNLALMIGKAAMSLDWVHHPTPLSEEIKVFATIFPKVSKYAL
;
A
#
# COMPACT_ATOMS: atom_id res chain seq x y z
N MET A 1 -20.42 -9.51 13.68
CA MET A 1 -19.59 -8.41 13.14
C MET A 1 -18.92 -8.90 11.86
N ILE A 2 -19.01 -8.15 10.76
CA ILE A 2 -18.35 -8.48 9.48
C ILE A 2 -17.14 -7.56 9.35
N ILE A 3 -15.96 -8.15 9.18
CA ILE A 3 -14.72 -7.41 8.96
C ILE A 3 -14.28 -7.65 7.50
N PRO A 4 -14.39 -6.66 6.61
CA PRO A 4 -13.94 -6.81 5.24
C PRO A 4 -12.41 -6.93 5.18
N SER A 5 -11.92 -7.89 4.40
CA SER A 5 -10.48 -8.03 4.16
C SER A 5 -10.08 -7.21 2.95
N VAL A 6 -9.32 -6.15 3.18
CA VAL A 6 -8.85 -5.24 2.13
C VAL A 6 -7.74 -5.87 1.29
N TYR A 7 -6.90 -6.70 1.92
CA TYR A 7 -5.74 -7.29 1.25
C TYR A 7 -6.09 -8.14 0.01
N PRO A 8 -7.03 -9.12 0.08
CA PRO A 8 -7.45 -9.87 -1.12
C PRO A 8 -8.16 -8.98 -2.15
N ALA A 9 -8.98 -8.04 -1.69
CA ALA A 9 -9.73 -7.15 -2.59
C ALA A 9 -8.81 -6.26 -3.44
N LEU A 10 -7.65 -5.86 -2.90
CA LEU A 10 -6.63 -5.08 -3.65
C LEU A 10 -5.75 -5.95 -4.54
N ARG A 11 -5.93 -7.27 -4.53
CA ARG A 11 -5.21 -8.25 -5.34
C ARG A 11 -6.13 -9.07 -6.24
N ASP A 12 -7.35 -8.64 -6.40
CA ASP A 12 -8.30 -9.32 -7.29
C ASP A 12 -7.84 -9.18 -8.75
N PRO A 13 -7.50 -10.30 -9.43
CA PRO A 13 -7.01 -10.27 -10.81
C PRO A 13 -8.08 -9.85 -11.81
N GLU A 14 -9.36 -9.90 -11.45
CA GLU A 14 -10.44 -9.38 -12.28
C GLU A 14 -10.45 -7.84 -12.32
N ILE A 15 -9.88 -7.21 -11.30
CA ILE A 15 -9.81 -5.76 -11.15
C ILE A 15 -8.41 -5.23 -11.47
N TYR A 16 -7.39 -5.90 -10.94
CA TYR A 16 -6.00 -5.48 -11.03
C TYR A 16 -5.20 -6.44 -11.92
N THR A 17 -4.76 -6.00 -13.07
CA THR A 17 -3.86 -6.78 -13.92
C THR A 17 -2.51 -6.92 -13.21
N ARG A 18 -2.01 -8.17 -13.07
CA ARG A 18 -0.75 -8.49 -12.37
C ARG A 18 -0.70 -7.90 -10.96
N PRO A 19 -1.63 -8.32 -10.06
CA PRO A 19 -1.83 -7.64 -8.76
C PRO A 19 -0.63 -7.73 -7.83
N ASP A 20 0.25 -8.72 -7.98
CA ASP A 20 1.43 -8.91 -7.14
C ASP A 20 2.67 -8.14 -7.65
N GLU A 21 2.60 -7.54 -8.84
CA GLU A 21 3.67 -6.72 -9.36
C GLU A 21 3.54 -5.27 -8.92
N TYR A 22 4.65 -4.69 -8.48
CA TYR A 22 4.72 -3.26 -8.22
C TYR A 22 4.76 -2.49 -9.54
N ASP A 23 3.61 -2.00 -9.95
CA ASP A 23 3.42 -1.26 -11.19
C ASP A 23 2.65 0.04 -10.93
N PRO A 24 3.36 1.16 -10.68
CA PRO A 24 2.71 2.45 -10.45
C PRO A 24 2.01 3.00 -11.71
N GLU A 25 2.44 2.60 -12.90
CA GLU A 25 1.86 3.04 -14.18
C GLU A 25 0.39 2.62 -14.31
N ARG A 26 -0.03 1.56 -13.61
CA ARG A 26 -1.43 1.11 -13.61
C ARG A 26 -2.42 2.19 -13.17
N TYR A 27 -1.96 3.19 -12.43
CA TYR A 27 -2.80 4.30 -11.97
C TYR A 27 -2.80 5.49 -12.91
N PHE A 28 -1.91 5.52 -13.89
CA PHE A 28 -1.82 6.56 -14.92
C PHE A 28 -2.49 6.17 -16.22
N SER A 29 -2.59 4.87 -16.52
CA SER A 29 -3.34 4.37 -17.66
C SER A 29 -4.84 4.41 -17.32
N GLY A 30 -5.65 5.10 -18.11
CA GLY A 30 -7.07 5.39 -17.82
C GLY A 30 -7.96 4.20 -17.44
N ASP A 31 -7.51 2.95 -17.65
CA ASP A 31 -8.21 1.75 -17.20
C ASP A 31 -8.19 1.56 -15.67
N ALA A 32 -7.10 1.96 -15.02
CA ALA A 32 -6.99 1.89 -13.57
C ALA A 32 -7.73 3.05 -12.89
N GLU A 33 -7.83 4.20 -13.56
CA GLU A 33 -8.56 5.35 -13.06
C GLU A 33 -10.07 5.07 -12.98
N VAL A 34 -10.60 4.36 -13.98
CA VAL A 34 -12.02 3.99 -14.02
C VAL A 34 -12.35 2.82 -13.07
N LYS A 35 -11.47 1.83 -12.96
CA LYS A 35 -11.67 0.66 -12.11
C LYS A 35 -11.13 0.88 -10.69
N GLY A 36 -9.98 1.52 -10.56
CA GLY A 36 -9.23 1.66 -9.30
C GLY A 36 -9.85 2.63 -8.31
N ALA A 37 -10.43 3.74 -8.74
CA ALA A 37 -11.01 4.74 -7.83
C ALA A 37 -12.16 4.18 -6.99
N LYS A 38 -12.97 3.26 -7.56
CA LYS A 38 -14.06 2.61 -6.84
C LYS A 38 -13.61 1.43 -5.97
N ASN A 39 -12.48 0.81 -6.32
CA ASN A 39 -11.99 -0.42 -5.71
C ASN A 39 -10.75 -0.20 -4.82
N PHE A 40 -10.23 1.03 -4.79
CA PHE A 40 -9.10 1.38 -3.93
C PHE A 40 -9.57 1.52 -2.47
N LEU A 41 -9.62 0.40 -1.77
CA LEU A 41 -10.19 0.29 -0.42
C LEU A 41 -9.17 0.48 0.71
N VAL A 42 -7.97 0.96 0.41
CA VAL A 42 -6.88 1.14 1.41
C VAL A 42 -7.32 2.01 2.59
N PHE A 43 -8.15 3.00 2.33
CA PHE A 43 -8.69 3.90 3.35
C PHE A 43 -10.10 3.57 3.80
N GLY A 44 -10.61 2.41 3.40
CA GLY A 44 -11.97 1.98 3.68
C GLY A 44 -13.00 2.66 2.78
N THR A 45 -14.27 2.54 3.15
CA THR A 45 -15.40 3.10 2.38
C THR A 45 -16.59 3.42 3.29
N GLY A 46 -17.51 4.21 2.77
CA GLY A 46 -18.76 4.56 3.46
C GLY A 46 -18.57 5.40 4.73
N PRO A 47 -19.45 5.28 5.73
CA PRO A 47 -19.42 6.08 6.95
C PRO A 47 -18.14 5.90 7.80
N HIS A 48 -17.43 4.80 7.60
CA HIS A 48 -16.19 4.47 8.31
C HIS A 48 -14.94 4.76 7.49
N TYR A 49 -15.04 5.61 6.49
CA TYR A 49 -13.90 6.05 5.69
C TYR A 49 -12.81 6.70 6.56
N CYS A 50 -11.54 6.47 6.24
CA CYS A 50 -10.41 6.95 7.03
C CYS A 50 -10.36 8.50 7.07
N LEU A 51 -10.55 9.07 8.25
CA LEU A 51 -10.47 10.52 8.44
C LEU A 51 -9.07 11.09 8.21
N GLY A 52 -8.04 10.24 8.40
CA GLY A 52 -6.64 10.62 8.26
C GLY A 52 -6.08 10.50 6.84
N GLN A 53 -6.86 10.15 5.81
CA GLN A 53 -6.36 9.89 4.47
C GLN A 53 -5.53 11.04 3.91
N ILE A 54 -6.08 12.25 3.91
CA ILE A 54 -5.40 13.43 3.34
C ILE A 54 -4.10 13.72 4.09
N TYR A 55 -4.13 13.60 5.41
CA TYR A 55 -2.95 13.77 6.25
C TYR A 55 -1.88 12.71 5.92
N ALA A 56 -2.27 11.44 5.87
CA ALA A 56 -1.38 10.33 5.56
C ALA A 56 -0.74 10.48 4.17
N GLN A 57 -1.53 10.76 3.14
CA GLN A 57 -1.04 10.94 1.78
C GLN A 57 -0.03 12.08 1.67
N ARG A 58 -0.30 13.23 2.28
CA ARG A 58 0.62 14.38 2.26
C ARG A 58 1.92 14.09 2.99
N ASN A 59 1.84 13.47 4.17
CA ASN A 59 3.04 13.12 4.94
C ASN A 59 3.88 12.07 4.23
N LEU A 60 3.26 11.02 3.68
CA LEU A 60 3.97 9.99 2.91
C LEU A 60 4.65 10.59 1.68
N ALA A 61 3.96 11.41 0.92
CA ALA A 61 4.56 12.08 -0.24
C ALA A 61 5.78 12.94 0.15
N LEU A 62 5.66 13.70 1.24
CA LEU A 62 6.75 14.52 1.75
C LEU A 62 7.94 13.69 2.26
N MET A 63 7.65 12.63 3.02
CA MET A 63 8.68 11.74 3.55
C MET A 63 9.42 11.00 2.44
N ILE A 64 8.68 10.41 1.50
CA ILE A 64 9.26 9.68 0.37
C ILE A 64 10.08 10.63 -0.51
N GLY A 65 9.54 11.81 -0.82
CA GLY A 65 10.25 12.81 -1.61
C GLY A 65 11.56 13.27 -0.94
N LYS A 66 11.54 13.59 0.35
CA LYS A 66 12.75 13.94 1.10
C LYS A 66 13.74 12.80 1.16
N ALA A 67 13.27 11.58 1.41
CA ALA A 67 14.12 10.41 1.46
C ALA A 67 14.80 10.12 0.11
N ALA A 68 14.02 10.18 -0.98
CA ALA A 68 14.55 9.98 -2.32
C ALA A 68 15.58 11.05 -2.75
N MET A 69 15.45 12.28 -2.24
CA MET A 69 16.38 13.37 -2.54
C MET A 69 17.64 13.37 -1.68
N SER A 70 17.60 12.74 -0.51
CA SER A 70 18.66 12.90 0.51
C SER A 70 19.40 11.61 0.83
N LEU A 71 18.92 10.46 0.39
CA LEU A 71 19.45 9.15 0.76
C LEU A 71 19.61 8.27 -0.49
N ASP A 72 20.76 7.57 -0.55
CA ASP A 72 20.93 6.46 -1.47
C ASP A 72 20.44 5.18 -0.81
N TRP A 73 19.47 4.54 -1.44
CA TRP A 73 18.83 3.36 -0.88
C TRP A 73 19.43 2.09 -1.46
N VAL A 74 19.82 1.17 -0.58
CA VAL A 74 20.19 -0.18 -0.97
C VAL A 74 19.23 -1.14 -0.30
N HIS A 75 18.50 -1.90 -1.11
CA HIS A 75 17.60 -2.92 -0.61
C HIS A 75 18.36 -4.20 -0.30
N HIS A 76 18.38 -4.59 0.97
CA HIS A 76 18.91 -5.87 1.43
C HIS A 76 17.76 -6.77 1.88
N PRO A 77 17.14 -7.53 0.95
CA PRO A 77 16.05 -8.41 1.31
C PRO A 77 16.54 -9.52 2.23
N THR A 78 15.81 -9.77 3.28
CA THR A 78 16.01 -10.92 4.16
C THR A 78 14.73 -11.75 4.21
N PRO A 79 14.79 -13.05 4.49
CA PRO A 79 13.58 -13.86 4.63
C PRO A 79 12.56 -13.28 5.60
N LEU A 80 13.04 -12.62 6.66
CA LEU A 80 12.18 -11.97 7.66
C LEU A 80 11.57 -10.65 7.15
N SER A 81 12.23 -9.93 6.23
CA SER A 81 11.71 -8.66 5.70
C SER A 81 10.56 -8.87 4.71
N GLU A 82 10.46 -10.06 4.13
CA GLU A 82 9.40 -10.44 3.21
C GLU A 82 8.23 -11.13 3.91
N GLU A 83 8.41 -11.56 5.15
CA GLU A 83 7.35 -12.16 5.93
C GLU A 83 6.37 -11.10 6.42
N ILE A 84 5.10 -11.25 6.02
CA ILE A 84 4.03 -10.33 6.39
C ILE A 84 3.39 -10.80 7.70
N LYS A 85 3.36 -9.94 8.69
CA LYS A 85 2.63 -10.16 9.92
C LYS A 85 1.26 -9.49 9.83
N VAL A 86 0.21 -10.31 9.90
CA VAL A 86 -1.17 -9.83 9.93
C VAL A 86 -1.58 -9.57 11.38
N PHE A 87 -1.91 -8.32 11.64
CA PHE A 87 -2.47 -7.87 12.91
C PHE A 87 -3.66 -6.93 12.61
N ALA A 88 -3.94 -5.95 13.45
CA ALA A 88 -4.93 -4.90 13.10
C ALA A 88 -4.52 -4.11 11.85
N THR A 89 -3.23 -4.04 11.57
CA THR A 89 -2.64 -3.53 10.32
C THR A 89 -1.70 -4.58 9.75
N ILE A 90 -1.36 -4.45 8.46
CA ILE A 90 -0.41 -5.33 7.78
C ILE A 90 0.94 -4.62 7.75
N PHE A 91 1.97 -5.26 8.26
CA PHE A 91 3.35 -4.76 8.22
C PHE A 91 4.36 -5.91 8.18
N PRO A 92 5.59 -5.66 7.70
CA PRO A 92 6.64 -6.67 7.69
C PRO A 92 6.97 -7.17 9.09
N LYS A 93 7.33 -8.43 9.22
CA LYS A 93 7.71 -9.06 10.50
C LYS A 93 9.09 -8.65 11.00
N VAL A 94 9.75 -7.70 10.37
CA VAL A 94 11.09 -7.28 10.77
C VAL A 94 11.08 -6.60 12.13
N SER A 95 11.79 -7.16 13.06
CA SER A 95 11.91 -6.65 14.43
C SER A 95 13.26 -6.01 14.76
N LYS A 96 14.22 -5.99 13.84
CA LYS A 96 15.55 -5.41 14.12
C LYS A 96 15.99 -4.55 12.94
N TYR A 97 16.03 -3.27 13.16
CA TYR A 97 16.83 -2.35 12.35
C TYR A 97 18.27 -2.50 12.84
N ALA A 98 19.17 -3.01 12.01
CA ALA A 98 20.58 -2.77 12.19
C ALA A 98 20.83 -1.32 11.78
N LEU A 99 21.19 -0.49 12.73
CA LEU A 99 21.75 0.83 12.52
C LEU A 99 23.20 0.66 12.10
#